data_6714c0bd74af62fc44ef2d96d4ed7e0b
#
_entry.id   6714c0bd74af62fc44ef2d96d4ed7e0b
#
_cell.length_a   1.000
_cell.length_b   1.000
_cell.length_c   1.000
_cell.angle_alpha   90.00
_cell.angle_beta   90.00
_cell.angle_gamma   90.00
#
_symmetry.space_group_name_H-M   'P 1'
#
loop_
_entity.id
_entity.type
_entity.pdbx_description
1 polymer ?
#
loop_
_entity_poly.entity_id
_entity_poly.type
_entity_poly.pdbx_seq_one_letter_code
_entity_poly.pdbx_strand_id
1 'polypeptide(L)'
;MKEGGLQFGTNPDVAAEVTRRVKAASNVPVYVKVTPNVTNVVEIAQAVEQAGADGLTMINSLTGMQIDLQNRRPLLANKVGGLTGPAIKPVAIRMVYQVYQAVKIPIIGVGGIMTAEDVLEFLLAGASA
;
A
#
# COMPACT_ATOMS: atom_id res chain seq x y z
N MET A 1 -8.13 -18.72 -13.33
CA MET A 1 -6.88 -18.01 -12.94
C MET A 1 -6.93 -17.79 -11.44
N LYS A 2 -5.90 -18.16 -10.71
CA LYS A 2 -5.79 -17.82 -9.28
C LYS A 2 -5.29 -16.38 -9.18
N GLU A 3 -6.19 -15.43 -9.29
CA GLU A 3 -5.88 -14.03 -9.07
C GLU A 3 -5.77 -13.82 -7.55
N GLY A 4 -4.56 -13.58 -7.08
CA GLY A 4 -4.27 -13.33 -5.67
C GLY A 4 -4.34 -11.84 -5.34
N GLY A 5 -4.40 -11.52 -4.04
CA GLY A 5 -4.63 -10.18 -3.51
C GLY A 5 -3.78 -9.04 -4.08
N LEU A 6 -2.58 -9.33 -4.60
CA LEU A 6 -1.72 -8.32 -5.23
C LEU A 6 -2.34 -7.73 -6.51
N GLN A 7 -3.05 -8.55 -7.31
CA GLN A 7 -3.68 -8.10 -8.55
C GLN A 7 -4.92 -7.24 -8.30
N PHE A 8 -5.68 -7.49 -7.24
CA PHE A 8 -6.84 -6.69 -6.89
C PHE A 8 -6.48 -5.24 -6.54
N GLY A 9 -5.32 -5.01 -5.94
CA GLY A 9 -4.87 -3.69 -5.52
C GLY A 9 -4.27 -2.84 -6.64
N THR A 10 -4.03 -3.39 -7.83
CA THR A 10 -3.39 -2.65 -8.94
C THR A 10 -4.38 -2.06 -9.95
N ASN A 11 -5.67 -2.44 -9.84
CA ASN A 11 -6.74 -1.92 -10.69
C ASN A 11 -7.74 -1.14 -9.81
N PRO A 12 -8.03 0.14 -10.10
CA PRO A 12 -8.91 0.98 -9.29
C PRO A 12 -10.33 0.41 -9.14
N ASP A 13 -10.92 -0.10 -10.23
CA ASP A 13 -12.29 -0.62 -10.24
C ASP A 13 -12.41 -1.87 -9.38
N VAL A 14 -11.41 -2.76 -9.47
CA VAL A 14 -11.37 -4.00 -8.68
C VAL A 14 -11.14 -3.68 -7.20
N ALA A 15 -10.23 -2.75 -6.88
CA ALA A 15 -9.99 -2.29 -5.52
C ALA A 15 -11.25 -1.68 -4.91
N ALA A 16 -11.98 -0.85 -5.66
CA ALA A 16 -13.25 -0.27 -5.24
C ALA A 16 -14.32 -1.34 -4.99
N GLU A 17 -14.44 -2.32 -5.88
CA GLU A 17 -15.45 -3.40 -5.72
C GLU A 17 -15.17 -4.25 -4.48
N VAL A 18 -13.92 -4.65 -4.25
CA VAL A 18 -13.53 -5.37 -3.03
C VAL A 18 -13.84 -4.53 -1.79
N THR A 19 -13.50 -3.24 -1.81
CA THR A 19 -13.78 -2.31 -0.71
C THR A 19 -15.28 -2.24 -0.41
N ARG A 20 -16.13 -2.06 -1.41
CA ARG A 20 -17.61 -2.02 -1.24
C ARG A 20 -18.14 -3.30 -0.60
N ARG A 21 -17.69 -4.47 -1.05
CA ARG A 21 -18.12 -5.75 -0.49
C ARG A 21 -17.69 -5.92 0.96
N VAL A 22 -16.47 -5.54 1.29
CA VAL A 22 -15.97 -5.61 2.67
C VAL A 22 -16.74 -4.65 3.56
N LYS A 23 -16.97 -3.40 3.12
CA LYS A 23 -17.77 -2.40 3.86
C LYS A 23 -19.18 -2.87 4.10
N ALA A 24 -19.83 -3.46 3.10
CA ALA A 24 -21.21 -3.98 3.24
C ALA A 24 -21.32 -5.12 4.25
N ALA A 25 -20.23 -5.87 4.46
CA ALA A 25 -20.19 -6.99 5.40
C ALA A 25 -19.60 -6.61 6.78
N SER A 26 -19.13 -5.37 6.97
CA SER A 26 -18.41 -4.92 8.17
C SER A 26 -19.22 -3.91 8.97
N ASN A 27 -19.30 -4.10 10.28
CA ASN A 27 -19.87 -3.15 11.25
C ASN A 27 -18.79 -2.31 11.95
N VAL A 28 -17.53 -2.46 11.56
CA VAL A 28 -16.37 -1.71 12.09
C VAL A 28 -15.68 -0.92 10.98
N PRO A 29 -14.88 0.09 11.33
CA PRO A 29 -14.10 0.84 10.34
C PRO A 29 -13.22 -0.08 9.48
N VAL A 30 -13.17 0.20 8.18
CA VAL A 30 -12.38 -0.54 7.19
C VAL A 30 -11.27 0.36 6.66
N TYR A 31 -10.03 0.02 6.96
CA TYR A 31 -8.83 0.65 6.44
C TYR A 31 -8.26 -0.20 5.31
N VAL A 32 -8.12 0.38 4.14
CA VAL A 32 -7.61 -0.33 2.96
C VAL A 32 -6.12 -0.14 2.82
N LYS A 33 -5.37 -1.26 2.79
CA LYS A 33 -3.91 -1.22 2.61
C LYS A 33 -3.54 -1.19 1.14
N VAL A 34 -2.97 -0.06 0.71
CA VAL A 34 -2.69 0.23 -0.70
C VAL A 34 -1.31 -0.27 -1.12
N THR A 35 -1.24 -0.88 -2.31
CA THR A 35 0.01 -1.36 -2.90
C THR A 35 0.81 -0.22 -3.54
N PRO A 36 2.15 -0.21 -3.38
CA PRO A 36 3.02 0.73 -4.09
C PRO A 36 3.35 0.29 -5.53
N ASN A 37 2.95 -0.92 -5.93
CA ASN A 37 3.34 -1.51 -7.22
C ASN A 37 2.40 -1.06 -8.36
N VAL A 38 2.18 0.25 -8.43
CA VAL A 38 1.31 0.91 -9.43
C VAL A 38 1.99 2.18 -9.92
N THR A 39 1.64 2.61 -11.12
CA THR A 39 2.15 3.86 -11.68
C THR A 39 1.52 5.08 -11.00
N ASN A 40 0.21 5.04 -10.76
CA ASN A 40 -0.55 6.11 -10.13
C ASN A 40 -1.30 5.60 -8.91
N VAL A 41 -0.74 5.82 -7.73
CA VAL A 41 -1.35 5.40 -6.46
C VAL A 41 -2.59 6.24 -6.09
N VAL A 42 -2.67 7.47 -6.60
CA VAL A 42 -3.78 8.38 -6.31
C VAL A 42 -5.09 7.85 -6.87
N GLU A 43 -5.09 7.29 -8.08
CA GLU A 43 -6.28 6.68 -8.68
C GLU A 43 -6.84 5.54 -7.83
N ILE A 44 -5.97 4.68 -7.30
CA ILE A 44 -6.38 3.60 -6.40
C ILE A 44 -6.98 4.17 -5.11
N ALA A 45 -6.32 5.15 -4.49
CA ALA A 45 -6.76 5.74 -3.24
C ALA A 45 -8.13 6.43 -3.37
N GLN A 46 -8.34 7.18 -4.44
CA GLN A 46 -9.62 7.83 -4.73
C GLN A 46 -10.75 6.83 -4.98
N ALA A 47 -10.47 5.76 -5.75
CA ALA A 47 -11.45 4.71 -6.02
C ALA A 47 -11.88 3.98 -4.73
N VAL A 48 -10.93 3.72 -3.84
CA VAL A 48 -11.16 3.08 -2.54
C VAL A 48 -11.94 4.01 -1.60
N GLU A 49 -11.61 5.32 -1.55
CA GLU A 49 -12.36 6.32 -0.80
C GLU A 49 -13.81 6.40 -1.28
N GLN A 50 -14.03 6.53 -2.59
CA GLN A 50 -15.37 6.56 -3.21
C GLN A 50 -16.17 5.27 -2.95
N ALA A 51 -15.49 4.16 -2.76
CA ALA A 51 -16.09 2.88 -2.40
C ALA A 51 -16.49 2.77 -0.92
N GLY A 52 -16.18 3.79 -0.10
CA GLY A 52 -16.59 3.90 1.30
C GLY A 52 -15.57 3.40 2.32
N ALA A 53 -14.30 3.31 2.00
CA ALA A 53 -13.26 3.07 2.99
C ALA A 53 -13.25 4.16 4.07
N ASP A 54 -13.01 3.78 5.31
CA ASP A 54 -12.92 4.73 6.45
C ASP A 54 -11.51 5.32 6.58
N GLY A 55 -10.52 4.71 5.94
CA GLY A 55 -9.15 5.20 5.91
C GLY A 55 -8.25 4.34 5.01
N LEU A 56 -7.02 4.77 4.87
CA LEU A 56 -5.99 4.08 4.10
C LEU A 56 -4.84 3.67 5.00
N THR A 57 -4.17 2.56 4.66
CA THR A 57 -2.87 2.20 5.20
C THR A 57 -1.87 2.20 4.04
N MET A 58 -0.84 2.99 4.14
CA MET A 58 0.13 3.21 3.05
C MET A 58 1.57 3.14 3.56
N ILE A 59 2.34 2.26 3.01
CA ILE A 59 2.16 1.42 1.82
C ILE A 59 2.34 -0.07 2.15
N ASN A 60 1.90 -0.97 1.26
CA ASN A 60 2.33 -2.36 1.28
C ASN A 60 3.80 -2.46 0.77
N SER A 61 4.38 -3.66 0.74
CA SER A 61 5.74 -3.88 0.25
C SER A 61 5.87 -3.66 -1.27
N LEU A 62 7.06 -3.20 -1.69
CA LEU A 62 7.45 -3.25 -3.10
C LEU A 62 7.77 -4.69 -3.50
N THR A 63 7.48 -5.04 -4.75
CA THR A 63 7.87 -6.36 -5.28
C THR A 63 9.35 -6.38 -5.58
N GLY A 64 10.07 -7.36 -5.02
CA GLY A 64 11.50 -7.57 -5.22
C GLY A 64 11.82 -9.03 -5.50
N MET A 65 13.07 -9.29 -5.86
CA MET A 65 13.62 -10.63 -6.11
C MET A 65 15.07 -10.70 -5.66
N GLN A 66 15.50 -11.88 -5.26
CA GLN A 66 16.91 -12.22 -5.05
C GLN A 66 17.24 -13.52 -5.78
N ILE A 67 18.42 -13.57 -6.41
CA ILE A 67 18.96 -14.75 -7.09
C ILE A 67 19.99 -15.41 -6.19
N ASP A 68 19.84 -16.71 -5.97
CA ASP A 68 20.84 -17.56 -5.37
C ASP A 68 21.91 -17.85 -6.43
N LEU A 69 23.10 -17.29 -6.25
CA LEU A 69 24.21 -17.40 -7.21
C LEU A 69 24.80 -18.83 -7.29
N GLN A 70 24.72 -19.58 -6.19
CA GLN A 70 25.22 -20.96 -6.15
C GLN A 70 24.34 -21.91 -6.96
N ASN A 71 23.01 -21.81 -6.72
CA ASN A 71 22.03 -22.67 -7.37
C ASN A 71 21.47 -22.06 -8.67
N ARG A 72 21.86 -20.82 -9.03
CA ARG A 72 21.44 -20.09 -10.25
C ARG A 72 19.92 -20.04 -10.44
N ARG A 73 19.18 -19.81 -9.34
CA ARG A 73 17.73 -19.78 -9.32
C ARG A 73 17.22 -18.70 -8.33
N PRO A 74 15.93 -18.31 -8.43
CA PRO A 74 15.35 -17.44 -7.41
C PRO A 74 15.51 -18.03 -6.01
N LEU A 75 15.88 -17.17 -5.03
CA LEU A 75 16.06 -17.58 -3.64
C LEU A 75 14.71 -18.00 -3.01
N LEU A 76 13.66 -17.26 -3.33
CA LEU A 76 12.32 -17.52 -2.82
C LEU A 76 11.57 -18.53 -3.71
N ALA A 77 10.82 -19.45 -3.09
CA ALA A 77 10.00 -20.43 -3.80
C ALA A 77 8.98 -19.76 -4.75
N ASN A 78 8.40 -18.62 -4.36
CA ASN A 78 7.48 -17.82 -5.17
C ASN A 78 8.19 -16.91 -6.19
N LYS A 79 9.52 -17.04 -6.34
CA LYS A 79 10.39 -16.22 -7.20
C LYS A 79 10.52 -14.77 -6.75
N VAL A 80 9.42 -14.10 -6.43
CA VAL A 80 9.36 -12.72 -5.95
C VAL A 80 8.83 -12.66 -4.52
N GLY A 81 9.15 -11.58 -3.82
CA GLY A 81 8.69 -11.31 -2.45
C GLY A 81 8.59 -9.82 -2.18
N GLY A 82 8.16 -9.47 -0.97
CA GLY A 82 8.04 -8.08 -0.56
C GLY A 82 9.37 -7.50 -0.10
N LEU A 83 9.80 -6.42 -0.72
CA LEU A 83 10.86 -5.56 -0.22
C LEU A 83 10.28 -4.58 0.79
N THR A 84 10.85 -4.56 2.01
CA THR A 84 10.46 -3.68 3.12
C THR A 84 11.69 -3.08 3.80
N GLY A 85 11.50 -2.38 4.90
CA GLY A 85 12.57 -1.77 5.68
C GLY A 85 12.95 -0.36 5.23
N PRO A 86 14.05 0.22 5.73
CA PRO A 86 14.39 1.64 5.54
C PRO A 86 14.50 2.07 4.08
N ALA A 87 14.87 1.16 3.19
CA ALA A 87 15.03 1.44 1.76
C ALA A 87 13.73 1.89 1.06
N ILE A 88 12.56 1.49 1.58
CA ILE A 88 11.27 1.89 0.99
C ILE A 88 10.70 3.18 1.56
N LYS A 89 11.26 3.74 2.65
CA LYS A 89 10.74 4.95 3.31
C LYS A 89 10.51 6.12 2.35
N PRO A 90 11.46 6.52 1.50
CA PRO A 90 11.24 7.66 0.60
C PRO A 90 10.13 7.42 -0.42
N VAL A 91 9.89 6.16 -0.81
CA VAL A 91 8.77 5.79 -1.68
C VAL A 91 7.44 5.91 -0.91
N ALA A 92 7.40 5.43 0.33
CA ALA A 92 6.23 5.51 1.19
C ALA A 92 5.83 6.97 1.48
N ILE A 93 6.78 7.81 1.88
CA ILE A 93 6.56 9.24 2.15
C ILE A 93 6.02 9.96 0.91
N ARG A 94 6.64 9.75 -0.28
CA ARG A 94 6.15 10.32 -1.53
C ARG A 94 4.69 9.92 -1.81
N MET A 95 4.36 8.65 -1.65
CA MET A 95 3.01 8.16 -1.91
C MET A 95 1.99 8.70 -0.91
N VAL A 96 2.32 8.74 0.38
CA VAL A 96 1.48 9.37 1.41
C VAL A 96 1.22 10.82 1.05
N TYR A 97 2.27 11.59 0.72
CA TYR A 97 2.13 13.00 0.34
C TYR A 97 1.22 13.21 -0.87
N GLN A 98 1.39 12.40 -1.93
CA GLN A 98 0.55 12.49 -3.14
C GLN A 98 -0.92 12.17 -2.85
N VAL A 99 -1.18 11.12 -2.06
CA VAL A 99 -2.54 10.68 -1.73
C VAL A 99 -3.21 11.65 -0.77
N TYR A 100 -2.49 12.20 0.22
CA TYR A 100 -3.02 13.22 1.13
C TYR A 100 -3.60 14.44 0.40
N GLN A 101 -2.99 14.84 -0.72
CA GLN A 101 -3.50 15.95 -1.55
C GLN A 101 -4.80 15.61 -2.29
N ALA A 102 -5.18 14.33 -2.37
CA ALA A 102 -6.22 13.84 -3.26
C ALA A 102 -7.41 13.17 -2.57
N VAL A 103 -7.28 12.80 -1.29
CA VAL A 103 -8.33 12.15 -0.50
C VAL A 103 -8.62 12.92 0.78
N LYS A 104 -9.75 12.62 1.43
CA LYS A 104 -10.16 13.25 2.70
C LYS A 104 -10.13 12.28 3.88
N ILE A 105 -10.07 10.99 3.62
CA ILE A 105 -10.02 9.95 4.66
C ILE A 105 -8.61 9.86 5.27
N PRO A 106 -8.50 9.46 6.56
CA PRO A 106 -7.22 9.39 7.25
C PRO A 106 -6.28 8.36 6.63
N ILE A 107 -4.97 8.63 6.73
CA ILE A 107 -3.90 7.77 6.21
C ILE A 107 -3.02 7.31 7.37
N ILE A 108 -2.88 5.99 7.53
CA ILE A 108 -1.88 5.38 8.40
C ILE A 108 -0.60 5.17 7.58
N GLY A 109 0.47 5.85 7.97
CA GLY A 109 1.78 5.76 7.29
C GLY A 109 2.52 4.49 7.70
N VAL A 110 2.99 3.73 6.71
CA VAL A 110 3.73 2.47 6.92
C VAL A 110 4.84 2.33 5.89
N GLY A 111 6.04 2.01 6.35
CA GLY A 111 7.15 1.63 5.46
C GLY A 111 8.48 2.28 5.82
N GLY A 112 9.36 1.49 6.42
CA GLY A 112 10.73 1.89 6.69
C GLY A 112 10.94 2.85 7.86
N ILE A 113 9.97 2.98 8.75
CA ILE A 113 10.05 3.77 9.99
C ILE A 113 10.98 3.07 10.97
N MET A 114 12.06 3.74 11.38
CA MET A 114 13.07 3.23 12.29
C MET A 114 13.31 4.17 13.48
N THR A 115 13.03 5.46 13.33
CA THR A 115 13.30 6.51 14.33
C THR A 115 12.07 7.39 14.54
N ALA A 116 12.11 8.24 15.56
CA ALA A 116 11.08 9.23 15.82
C ALA A 116 11.00 10.28 14.70
N GLU A 117 12.14 10.63 14.11
CA GLU A 117 12.21 11.55 12.97
C GLU A 117 11.49 11.00 11.75
N ASP A 118 11.59 9.68 11.50
CA ASP A 118 10.85 9.02 10.43
C ASP A 118 9.33 9.15 10.64
N VAL A 119 8.85 9.01 11.88
CA VAL A 119 7.43 9.24 12.20
C VAL A 119 7.03 10.67 11.88
N LEU A 120 7.85 11.67 12.27
CA LEU A 120 7.57 13.07 11.96
C LEU A 120 7.52 13.34 10.46
N GLU A 121 8.42 12.71 9.66
CA GLU A 121 8.36 12.81 8.19
C GLU A 121 7.02 12.31 7.64
N PHE A 122 6.51 11.18 8.12
CA PHE A 122 5.21 10.66 7.69
C PHE A 122 4.05 11.58 8.07
N LEU A 123 4.05 12.13 9.29
CA LEU A 123 3.04 13.08 9.73
C LEU A 123 3.08 14.37 8.91
N LEU A 124 4.27 14.91 8.62
CA LEU A 124 4.46 16.09 7.78
C LEU A 124 4.06 15.83 6.31
N ALA A 125 4.18 14.59 5.84
CA ALA A 125 3.69 14.19 4.53
C ALA A 125 2.16 14.07 4.45
N GLY A 126 1.46 14.09 5.60
CA GLY A 126 0.01 14.05 5.69
C GLY A 126 -0.57 12.74 6.27
N ALA A 127 0.26 11.86 6.82
CA ALA A 127 -0.26 10.73 7.58
C ALA A 127 -0.94 11.21 8.87
N SER A 128 -2.01 10.53 9.25
CA SER A 128 -2.75 10.79 10.51
C SER A 128 -2.18 9.98 11.68
N ALA A 129 -1.50 8.88 11.38
CA ALA A 129 -0.82 7.98 12.32
C ALA A 129 0.28 7.20 11.59
#